data_60269b06f24a52f10ee9a1e8c66da26e
#
_entry.id   60269b06f24a52f10ee9a1e8c66da26e
#
_cell.length_a   1.000
_cell.length_b   1.000
_cell.length_c   1.000
_cell.angle_alpha   90.00
_cell.angle_beta   90.00
_cell.angle_gamma   90.00
#
_symmetry.space_group_name_H-M   'P 1'
#
loop_
_entity.id
_entity.type
_entity.pdbx_description
1 polymer ?
#
loop_
_entity_poly.entity_id
_entity_poly.type
_entity_poly.pdbx_seq_one_letter_code
_entity_poly.pdbx_strand_id
1 'polypeptide(L)'
;MQMSFYMKYGRENMSDNNIVFCDTGFVIRLLDKTSNLHENALGYFKYFLENDYIIRMSTIAVAEFCVRDRIENLPTKQILLSPFNAIHASKTGECANILYSAKAKGVMEVNARILIQNDVKLLAQAECESAKYYLTSDTNSKRMYDILKEQGKLNFDFTDIHVSYKNKFAILDL
;
A
#
# COMPACT_ATOMS: atom_id res chain seq x y z
N MET A 1 -4.07 13.76 -26.56
CA MET A 1 -5.26 14.15 -25.76
C MET A 1 -5.15 13.67 -24.30
N GLN A 2 -3.96 13.48 -23.76
CA GLN A 2 -3.68 12.98 -22.40
C GLN A 2 -3.00 14.00 -21.47
N MET A 3 -2.63 15.19 -21.95
CA MET A 3 -1.98 16.24 -21.16
C MET A 3 -2.92 17.18 -20.41
N SER A 4 -4.22 17.14 -20.67
CA SER A 4 -5.19 18.09 -20.09
C SER A 4 -5.70 17.70 -18.68
N PHE A 5 -5.50 16.45 -18.24
CA PHE A 5 -5.99 15.98 -16.93
C PHE A 5 -5.07 16.38 -15.77
N TYR A 6 -3.76 16.53 -16.03
CA TYR A 6 -2.78 16.93 -15.01
C TYR A 6 -2.81 18.41 -14.62
N MET A 7 -3.44 19.27 -15.43
CA MET A 7 -3.51 20.72 -15.18
C MET A 7 -4.75 21.19 -14.40
N LYS A 8 -5.72 20.34 -14.12
CA LYS A 8 -6.97 20.74 -13.45
C LYS A 8 -6.96 20.58 -11.93
N TYR A 9 -5.94 19.96 -11.38
CA TYR A 9 -5.65 19.94 -9.93
C TYR A 9 -4.46 20.86 -9.65
N GLY A 10 -4.68 22.16 -9.94
CA GLY A 10 -3.78 23.23 -9.54
C GLY A 10 -3.64 23.25 -8.01
N ARG A 11 -2.40 23.41 -7.58
CA ARG A 11 -1.93 23.63 -6.23
C ARG A 11 -2.83 24.58 -5.43
N GLU A 12 -3.82 24.06 -4.74
CA GLU A 12 -4.49 24.77 -3.66
C GLU A 12 -4.67 23.78 -2.50
N ASN A 13 -3.83 23.90 -1.48
CA ASN A 13 -3.99 23.38 -0.11
C ASN A 13 -4.53 21.95 0.03
N MET A 14 -4.01 20.98 -0.68
CA MET A 14 -4.12 19.58 -0.28
C MET A 14 -3.19 19.40 0.92
N SER A 15 -3.75 19.15 2.10
CA SER A 15 -2.96 18.68 3.23
C SER A 15 -2.12 17.49 2.75
N ASP A 16 -0.79 17.59 2.83
CA ASP A 16 0.19 16.65 2.25
C ASP A 16 0.09 15.20 2.80
N ASN A 17 -0.97 14.86 3.55
CA ASN A 17 -1.09 13.64 4.31
C ASN A 17 -2.29 12.74 3.95
N ASN A 18 -3.02 12.98 2.88
CA ASN A 18 -4.19 12.16 2.52
C ASN A 18 -3.88 11.09 1.45
N ILE A 19 -2.73 10.42 1.57
CA ILE A 19 -2.34 9.36 0.65
C ILE A 19 -2.57 8.01 1.31
N VAL A 20 -3.25 7.13 0.58
CA VAL A 20 -3.40 5.72 0.91
C VAL A 20 -2.66 4.90 -0.14
N PHE A 21 -1.75 4.07 0.29
CA PHE A 21 -1.02 3.16 -0.58
C PHE A 21 -1.62 1.77 -0.50
N CYS A 22 -1.82 1.08 -1.62
CA CYS A 22 -2.37 -0.27 -1.62
C CYS A 22 -1.46 -1.26 -2.35
N ASP A 23 -1.48 -2.50 -1.88
CA ASP A 23 -0.80 -3.61 -2.52
C ASP A 23 -1.69 -4.33 -3.55
N THR A 24 -1.11 -5.33 -4.20
CA THR A 24 -1.79 -6.18 -5.17
C THR A 24 -2.93 -6.98 -4.52
N GLY A 25 -2.72 -7.45 -3.29
CA GLY A 25 -3.70 -8.24 -2.55
C GLY A 25 -5.00 -7.48 -2.30
N PHE A 26 -4.90 -6.20 -1.92
CA PHE A 26 -6.06 -5.32 -1.75
C PHE A 26 -6.85 -5.18 -3.07
N VAL A 27 -6.17 -4.87 -4.16
CA VAL A 27 -6.83 -4.63 -5.47
C VAL A 27 -7.50 -5.90 -5.99
N ILE A 28 -6.86 -7.07 -5.86
CA ILE A 28 -7.47 -8.34 -6.23
C ILE A 28 -8.76 -8.58 -5.44
N ARG A 29 -8.76 -8.34 -4.11
CA ARG A 29 -9.96 -8.52 -3.26
C ARG A 29 -11.06 -7.51 -3.60
N LEU A 30 -10.68 -6.30 -3.98
CA LEU A 30 -11.62 -5.27 -4.44
C LEU A 30 -12.33 -5.66 -5.73
N LEU A 31 -11.64 -6.31 -6.66
CA LEU A 31 -12.18 -6.68 -7.98
C LEU A 31 -12.88 -8.05 -7.97
N ASP A 32 -12.45 -8.96 -7.13
CA ASP A 32 -13.02 -10.32 -7.03
C ASP A 32 -14.24 -10.35 -6.11
N LYS A 33 -15.43 -10.25 -6.70
CA LYS A 33 -16.72 -10.32 -5.99
C LYS A 33 -16.97 -11.65 -5.27
N THR A 34 -16.21 -12.69 -5.57
CA THR A 34 -16.34 -14.00 -4.92
C THR A 34 -15.45 -14.12 -3.68
N SER A 35 -14.56 -13.16 -3.48
CA SER A 35 -13.68 -13.13 -2.32
C SER A 35 -14.45 -12.83 -1.04
N ASN A 36 -14.15 -13.56 0.03
CA ASN A 36 -14.67 -13.31 1.37
C ASN A 36 -14.24 -11.95 1.96
N LEU A 37 -13.24 -11.30 1.36
CA LEU A 37 -12.76 -9.97 1.76
C LEU A 37 -13.27 -8.86 0.84
N HIS A 38 -14.09 -9.18 -0.18
CA HIS A 38 -14.58 -8.20 -1.15
C HIS A 38 -15.31 -7.04 -0.46
N GLU A 39 -16.25 -7.32 0.42
CA GLU A 39 -17.04 -6.29 1.12
C GLU A 39 -16.15 -5.38 1.98
N ASN A 40 -15.15 -5.95 2.67
CA ASN A 40 -14.19 -5.15 3.43
C ASN A 40 -13.35 -4.26 2.51
N ALA A 41 -12.78 -4.82 1.42
CA ALA A 41 -12.00 -4.06 0.45
C ALA A 41 -12.82 -2.93 -0.18
N LEU A 42 -14.07 -3.22 -0.58
CA LEU A 42 -15.00 -2.23 -1.13
C LEU A 42 -15.33 -1.14 -0.10
N GLY A 43 -15.52 -1.52 1.17
CA GLY A 43 -15.79 -0.58 2.25
C GLY A 43 -14.63 0.39 2.47
N TYR A 44 -13.39 -0.09 2.56
CA TYR A 44 -12.20 0.77 2.63
C TYR A 44 -12.06 1.66 1.40
N PHE A 45 -12.26 1.11 0.20
CA PHE A 45 -12.16 1.85 -1.04
C PHE A 45 -13.12 3.04 -1.07
N LYS A 46 -14.41 2.81 -0.76
CA LYS A 46 -15.43 3.86 -0.68
C LYS A 46 -15.09 4.88 0.40
N TYR A 47 -14.77 4.41 1.61
CA TYR A 47 -14.44 5.27 2.73
C TYR A 47 -13.31 6.25 2.39
N PHE A 48 -12.23 5.77 1.79
CA PHE A 48 -11.11 6.65 1.44
C PHE A 48 -11.46 7.64 0.34
N LEU A 49 -12.23 7.24 -0.67
CA LEU A 49 -12.69 8.16 -1.72
C LEU A 49 -13.65 9.23 -1.18
N GLU A 50 -14.58 8.86 -0.30
CA GLU A 50 -15.55 9.76 0.32
C GLU A 50 -14.90 10.76 1.30
N ASN A 51 -13.71 10.45 1.81
CA ASN A 51 -12.94 11.31 2.70
C ASN A 51 -11.74 11.98 2.02
N ASP A 52 -11.79 12.14 0.71
CA ASP A 52 -10.81 12.87 -0.12
C ASP A 52 -9.37 12.33 -0.04
N TYR A 53 -9.21 11.01 0.18
CA TYR A 53 -7.92 10.36 0.09
C TYR A 53 -7.55 10.03 -1.35
N ILE A 54 -6.26 10.15 -1.66
CA ILE A 54 -5.67 9.71 -2.92
C ILE A 54 -5.18 8.28 -2.73
N ILE A 55 -5.81 7.33 -3.42
CA ILE A 55 -5.37 5.94 -3.40
C ILE A 55 -4.28 5.76 -4.46
N ARG A 56 -3.13 5.22 -4.07
CA ARG A 56 -1.97 4.94 -4.93
C ARG A 56 -1.61 3.47 -4.94
N MET A 57 -1.15 3.00 -6.10
CA MET A 57 -0.63 1.65 -6.31
C MET A 57 0.71 1.72 -7.01
N SER A 58 1.71 0.99 -6.50
CA SER A 58 3.03 0.89 -7.12
C SER A 58 2.98 0.22 -8.48
N THR A 59 3.84 0.63 -9.43
CA THR A 59 4.08 -0.14 -10.66
C THR A 59 4.63 -1.54 -10.40
N ILE A 60 5.24 -1.81 -9.24
CA ILE A 60 5.62 -3.17 -8.81
C ILE A 60 4.35 -4.00 -8.55
N ALA A 61 3.39 -3.46 -7.81
CA ALA A 61 2.12 -4.13 -7.55
C ALA A 61 1.28 -4.29 -8.83
N VAL A 62 1.37 -3.34 -9.77
CA VAL A 62 0.78 -3.47 -11.12
C VAL A 62 1.38 -4.66 -11.86
N ALA A 63 2.70 -4.85 -11.81
CA ALA A 63 3.35 -5.99 -12.47
C ALA A 63 2.89 -7.33 -11.88
N GLU A 64 2.71 -7.42 -10.56
CA GLU A 64 2.14 -8.60 -9.90
C GLU A 64 0.68 -8.85 -10.31
N PHE A 65 -0.12 -7.78 -10.39
CA PHE A 65 -1.51 -7.87 -10.84
C PHE A 65 -1.58 -8.43 -12.27
N CYS A 66 -0.71 -7.95 -13.17
CA CYS A 66 -0.67 -8.36 -14.56
C CYS A 66 -0.25 -9.83 -14.79
N VAL A 67 0.23 -10.53 -13.75
CA VAL A 67 0.41 -11.99 -13.81
C VAL A 67 -0.92 -12.74 -13.87
N ARG A 68 -1.99 -12.14 -13.33
CA ARG A 68 -3.32 -12.77 -13.17
C ARG A 68 -4.40 -12.13 -14.01
N ASP A 69 -4.26 -10.85 -14.34
CA ASP A 69 -5.28 -10.06 -15.02
C ASP A 69 -4.63 -9.00 -15.92
N ARG A 70 -5.43 -8.24 -16.63
CA ARG A 70 -4.97 -7.21 -17.57
C ARG A 70 -4.99 -5.83 -16.91
N ILE A 71 -4.04 -4.97 -17.26
CA ILE A 71 -3.91 -3.62 -16.73
C ILE A 71 -5.17 -2.77 -16.96
N GLU A 72 -5.90 -3.03 -18.06
CA GLU A 72 -7.13 -2.32 -18.40
C GLU A 72 -8.26 -2.56 -17.39
N ASN A 73 -8.17 -3.64 -16.59
CA ASN A 73 -9.14 -3.97 -15.55
C ASN A 73 -8.86 -3.25 -14.22
N LEU A 74 -7.71 -2.57 -14.11
CA LEU A 74 -7.44 -1.74 -12.94
C LEU A 74 -8.33 -0.48 -12.93
N PRO A 75 -8.89 -0.09 -11.79
CA PRO A 75 -9.71 1.12 -11.66
C PRO A 75 -8.84 2.39 -11.63
N THR A 76 -8.10 2.66 -12.72
CA THR A 76 -7.11 3.74 -12.82
C THR A 76 -7.71 5.16 -12.79
N LYS A 77 -9.03 5.28 -12.79
CA LYS A 77 -9.70 6.57 -12.53
C LYS A 77 -9.68 6.93 -11.05
N GLN A 78 -9.66 5.95 -10.16
CA GLN A 78 -9.71 6.09 -8.71
C GLN A 78 -8.39 5.73 -8.03
N ILE A 79 -7.59 4.84 -8.63
CA ILE A 79 -6.29 4.42 -8.11
C ILE A 79 -5.20 4.99 -9.02
N LEU A 80 -4.37 5.88 -8.48
CA LEU A 80 -3.25 6.45 -9.21
C LEU A 80 -2.06 5.48 -9.22
N LEU A 81 -1.52 5.21 -10.40
CA LEU A 81 -0.32 4.39 -10.53
C LEU A 81 0.93 5.22 -10.22
N SER A 82 1.76 4.74 -9.31
CA SER A 82 2.97 5.41 -8.87
C SER A 82 4.23 4.64 -9.29
N PRO A 83 5.11 5.25 -10.13
CA PRO A 83 6.34 4.59 -10.57
C PRO A 83 7.31 4.34 -9.42
N PHE A 84 7.83 3.10 -9.33
CA PHE A 84 8.96 2.80 -8.44
C PHE A 84 10.25 3.38 -9.03
N ASN A 85 10.95 4.24 -8.29
CA ASN A 85 12.12 4.98 -8.76
C ASN A 85 13.37 4.75 -7.89
N ALA A 86 14.47 5.44 -8.19
CA ALA A 86 15.75 5.30 -7.50
C ALA A 86 15.69 5.69 -6.02
N ILE A 87 14.87 6.66 -5.63
CA ILE A 87 14.70 7.08 -4.23
C ILE A 87 14.03 5.93 -3.46
N HIS A 88 13.00 5.33 -4.03
CA HIS A 88 12.33 4.16 -3.46
C HIS A 88 13.27 2.96 -3.33
N ALA A 89 14.15 2.75 -4.34
CA ALA A 89 15.15 1.69 -4.30
C ALA A 89 16.19 1.91 -3.18
N SER A 90 16.65 3.14 -2.98
CA SER A 90 17.55 3.50 -1.88
C SER A 90 16.92 3.22 -0.52
N LYS A 91 15.68 3.68 -0.31
CA LYS A 91 14.92 3.42 0.92
C LYS A 91 14.68 1.92 1.15
N THR A 92 14.41 1.18 0.09
CA THR A 92 14.30 -0.29 0.14
C THR A 92 15.58 -0.93 0.67
N GLY A 93 16.75 -0.47 0.21
CA GLY A 93 18.05 -0.95 0.68
C GLY A 93 18.25 -0.71 2.18
N GLU A 94 17.88 0.47 2.69
CA GLU A 94 17.91 0.76 4.13
C GLU A 94 17.00 -0.18 4.92
N CYS A 95 15.76 -0.36 4.50
CA CYS A 95 14.79 -1.24 5.14
C CYS A 95 15.27 -2.69 5.13
N ALA A 96 15.76 -3.17 3.99
CA ALA A 96 16.29 -4.52 3.85
C ALA A 96 17.48 -4.78 4.81
N ASN A 97 18.40 -3.82 4.94
CA ASN A 97 19.55 -3.96 5.86
C ASN A 97 19.12 -4.14 7.32
N ILE A 98 18.09 -3.42 7.76
CA ILE A 98 17.51 -3.57 9.11
C ILE A 98 16.90 -4.97 9.28
N LEU A 99 16.13 -5.44 8.30
CA LEU A 99 15.50 -6.76 8.34
C LEU A 99 16.56 -7.89 8.31
N TYR A 100 17.65 -7.74 7.54
CA TYR A 100 18.79 -8.65 7.58
C TYR A 100 19.44 -8.71 8.98
N SER A 101 19.61 -7.56 9.62
CA SER A 101 20.17 -7.46 10.96
C SER A 101 19.26 -8.11 12.00
N ALA A 102 17.93 -7.92 11.90
CA ALA A 102 16.93 -8.56 12.76
C ALA A 102 16.94 -10.09 12.59
N LYS A 103 17.10 -10.58 11.36
CA LYS A 103 17.26 -12.01 11.06
C LYS A 103 18.51 -12.59 11.70
N ALA A 104 19.65 -11.92 11.56
CA ALA A 104 20.93 -12.36 12.14
C ALA A 104 20.85 -12.49 13.67
N LYS A 105 20.00 -11.70 14.33
CA LYS A 105 19.71 -11.74 15.77
C LYS A 105 18.63 -12.76 16.16
N GLY A 106 18.11 -13.56 15.23
CA GLY A 106 17.05 -14.55 15.50
C GLY A 106 15.65 -13.95 15.76
N VAL A 107 15.48 -12.66 15.57
CA VAL A 107 14.19 -11.97 15.78
C VAL A 107 13.17 -12.31 14.68
N MET A 108 13.67 -12.75 13.53
CA MET A 108 12.85 -13.05 12.36
C MET A 108 13.35 -14.28 11.61
N GLU A 109 12.50 -15.30 11.48
CA GLU A 109 12.75 -16.44 10.59
C GLU A 109 12.27 -16.09 9.17
N VAL A 110 13.17 -15.67 8.30
CA VAL A 110 12.85 -15.39 6.91
C VAL A 110 13.96 -15.89 6.00
N ASN A 111 13.60 -16.54 4.90
CA ASN A 111 14.54 -16.90 3.85
C ASN A 111 15.23 -15.64 3.31
N ALA A 112 16.57 -15.65 3.18
CA ALA A 112 17.34 -14.48 2.73
C ALA A 112 16.87 -13.90 1.39
N ARG A 113 16.27 -14.73 0.51
CA ARG A 113 15.68 -14.28 -0.76
C ARG A 113 14.41 -13.45 -0.58
N ILE A 114 13.74 -13.55 0.57
CA ILE A 114 12.47 -12.89 0.88
C ILE A 114 12.69 -11.41 1.28
N LEU A 115 13.88 -11.06 1.75
CA LEU A 115 14.16 -9.72 2.32
C LEU A 115 14.26 -8.58 1.28
N ILE A 116 14.33 -8.91 -0.02
CA ILE A 116 14.26 -7.92 -1.11
C ILE A 116 13.01 -8.18 -1.97
N GLN A 117 12.02 -8.89 -1.41
CA GLN A 117 10.75 -9.11 -2.10
C GLN A 117 9.96 -7.82 -2.25
N ASN A 118 8.94 -7.89 -3.07
CA ASN A 118 8.11 -6.77 -3.43
C ASN A 118 7.51 -6.07 -2.21
N ASP A 119 7.22 -6.80 -1.12
CA ASP A 119 6.67 -6.22 0.12
C ASP A 119 7.55 -5.13 0.72
N VAL A 120 8.87 -5.37 0.84
CA VAL A 120 9.79 -4.34 1.37
C VAL A 120 9.87 -3.14 0.44
N LYS A 121 9.82 -3.35 -0.89
CA LYS A 121 9.79 -2.27 -1.88
C LYS A 121 8.52 -1.44 -1.77
N LEU A 122 7.36 -2.11 -1.59
CA LEU A 122 6.06 -1.44 -1.45
C LEU A 122 5.99 -0.63 -0.15
N LEU A 123 6.45 -1.20 0.98
CA LEU A 123 6.52 -0.49 2.26
C LEU A 123 7.46 0.73 2.18
N ALA A 124 8.64 0.57 1.56
CA ALA A 124 9.60 1.66 1.38
C ALA A 124 9.07 2.77 0.47
N GLN A 125 8.36 2.41 -0.61
CA GLN A 125 7.73 3.37 -1.49
C GLN A 125 6.60 4.12 -0.80
N ALA A 126 5.73 3.43 -0.06
CA ALA A 126 4.65 4.05 0.70
C ALA A 126 5.18 5.10 1.69
N GLU A 127 6.30 4.82 2.37
CA GLU A 127 6.97 5.78 3.25
C GLU A 127 7.50 6.99 2.48
N CYS A 128 8.23 6.76 1.37
CA CYS A 128 8.77 7.85 0.55
C CYS A 128 7.68 8.76 -0.03
N GLU A 129 6.49 8.22 -0.28
CA GLU A 129 5.35 8.96 -0.81
C GLU A 129 4.46 9.54 0.29
N SER A 130 4.92 9.51 1.55
CA SER A 130 4.22 10.06 2.72
C SER A 130 2.81 9.49 2.88
N ALA A 131 2.64 8.19 2.63
CA ALA A 131 1.37 7.51 2.84
C ALA A 131 0.93 7.64 4.31
N LYS A 132 -0.37 7.83 4.52
CA LYS A 132 -0.97 7.77 5.85
C LYS A 132 -1.41 6.35 6.22
N TYR A 133 -1.86 5.61 5.22
CA TYR A 133 -2.31 4.23 5.37
C TYR A 133 -1.71 3.35 4.28
N TYR A 134 -1.40 2.10 4.63
CA TYR A 134 -1.01 1.04 3.71
C TYR A 134 -2.03 -0.09 3.78
N LEU A 135 -2.79 -0.29 2.70
CA LEU A 135 -3.86 -1.30 2.60
C LEU A 135 -3.32 -2.61 2.06
N THR A 136 -3.53 -3.69 2.78
CA THR A 136 -3.12 -5.03 2.36
C THR A 136 -4.06 -6.11 2.89
N SER A 137 -4.12 -7.25 2.19
CA SER A 137 -4.66 -8.51 2.70
C SER A 137 -3.57 -9.49 3.13
N ASP A 138 -2.29 -9.12 2.99
CA ASP A 138 -1.17 -9.99 3.35
C ASP A 138 -0.68 -9.71 4.77
N THR A 139 -0.97 -10.64 5.66
CA THR A 139 -0.54 -10.56 7.06
C THR A 139 0.96 -10.89 7.26
N ASN A 140 1.63 -11.51 6.26
CA ASN A 140 3.06 -11.83 6.38
C ASN A 140 3.93 -10.57 6.34
N SER A 141 3.53 -9.56 5.55
CA SER A 141 4.21 -8.28 5.48
C SER A 141 4.12 -7.49 6.80
N LYS A 142 3.15 -7.81 7.67
CA LYS A 142 2.94 -7.15 8.97
C LYS A 142 4.17 -7.26 9.89
N ARG A 143 4.81 -8.41 9.95
CA ARG A 143 6.01 -8.61 10.79
C ARG A 143 7.19 -7.75 10.32
N MET A 144 7.38 -7.62 9.01
CA MET A 144 8.40 -6.72 8.44
C MET A 144 8.08 -5.27 8.75
N TYR A 145 6.82 -4.88 8.58
CA TYR A 145 6.34 -3.56 8.95
C TYR A 145 6.60 -3.25 10.42
N ASP A 146 6.26 -4.14 11.36
CA ASP A 146 6.43 -3.91 12.79
C ASP A 146 7.90 -3.66 13.15
N ILE A 147 8.82 -4.48 12.64
CA ILE A 147 10.27 -4.29 12.85
C ILE A 147 10.73 -2.93 12.32
N LEU A 148 10.31 -2.56 11.12
CA LEU A 148 10.69 -1.28 10.51
C LEU A 148 10.06 -0.08 11.23
N LYS A 149 8.83 -0.23 11.71
CA LYS A 149 8.11 0.78 12.51
C LYS A 149 8.80 1.04 13.84
N GLU A 150 9.17 -0.02 14.58
CA GLU A 150 9.92 0.06 15.83
C GLU A 150 11.27 0.75 15.67
N GLN A 151 11.91 0.62 14.50
CA GLN A 151 13.15 1.30 14.16
C GLN A 151 12.94 2.74 13.61
N GLY A 152 11.72 3.26 13.65
CA GLY A 152 11.38 4.60 13.18
C GLY A 152 11.56 4.81 11.68
N LYS A 153 11.47 3.74 10.89
CA LYS A 153 11.68 3.80 9.43
C LYS A 153 10.39 3.98 8.63
N LEU A 154 9.25 3.67 9.26
CA LEU A 154 7.92 3.80 8.66
C LEU A 154 7.02 4.63 9.58
N ASN A 155 6.26 5.57 9.01
CA ASN A 155 5.37 6.47 9.76
C ASN A 155 3.89 6.23 9.52
N PHE A 156 3.52 5.52 8.45
CA PHE A 156 2.13 5.22 8.12
C PHE A 156 1.51 4.14 9.02
N ASP A 157 0.19 4.01 8.94
CA ASP A 157 -0.58 2.93 9.56
C ASP A 157 -0.73 1.74 8.61
N PHE A 158 -0.35 0.56 9.10
CA PHE A 158 -0.62 -0.71 8.41
C PHE A 158 -2.10 -1.08 8.61
N THR A 159 -2.81 -1.22 7.51
CA THR A 159 -4.24 -1.47 7.51
C THR A 159 -4.54 -2.81 6.87
N ASP A 160 -4.76 -3.80 7.72
CA ASP A 160 -5.19 -5.15 7.33
C ASP A 160 -6.68 -5.14 7.02
N ILE A 161 -7.06 -5.48 5.78
CA ILE A 161 -8.46 -5.51 5.35
C ILE A 161 -9.26 -6.70 5.87
N HIS A 162 -8.67 -7.60 6.64
CA HIS A 162 -9.43 -8.61 7.39
C HIS A 162 -10.26 -7.95 8.51
N VAL A 163 -9.85 -6.79 9.00
CA VAL A 163 -10.63 -5.94 9.90
C VAL A 163 -11.50 -5.02 9.07
N SER A 164 -12.80 -4.90 9.36
CA SER A 164 -13.68 -4.00 8.62
C SER A 164 -13.27 -2.53 8.81
N TYR A 165 -13.50 -1.68 7.80
CA TYR A 165 -13.22 -0.24 7.89
C TYR A 165 -14.02 0.44 9.02
N LYS A 166 -15.26 -0.02 9.30
CA LYS A 166 -16.07 0.50 10.40
C LYS A 166 -15.39 0.28 11.75
N ASN A 167 -14.88 -0.92 11.98
CA ASN A 167 -14.14 -1.23 13.20
C ASN A 167 -12.81 -0.46 13.27
N LYS A 168 -12.09 -0.34 12.16
CA LYS A 168 -10.81 0.37 12.09
C LYS A 168 -10.97 1.86 12.44
N PHE A 169 -12.04 2.50 11.98
CA PHE A 169 -12.27 3.94 12.14
C PHE A 169 -13.35 4.25 13.17
N ALA A 170 -13.79 3.27 13.97
CA ALA A 170 -14.82 3.43 15.00
C ALA A 170 -16.12 4.09 14.49
N ILE A 171 -16.54 3.71 13.27
CA ILE A 171 -17.76 4.22 12.65
C ILE A 171 -18.94 3.43 13.21
N LEU A 172 -19.87 4.13 13.87
CA LEU A 172 -21.10 3.53 14.37
C LEU A 172 -22.12 3.40 13.23
N ASP A 173 -22.80 2.24 13.16
CA ASP A 173 -24.02 2.10 12.35
C ASP A 173 -25.15 2.81 13.11
N LEU A 174 -25.59 3.96 12.58
CA LEU A 174 -26.76 4.71 13.08
C LEU A 174 -28.02 4.19 12.41
#